data_67e600973da357f733501eeace704a67
#
_entry.id   67e600973da357f733501eeace704a67
#
_cell.length_a   1.000
_cell.length_b   1.000
_cell.length_c   1.000
_cell.angle_alpha   90.00
_cell.angle_beta   90.00
_cell.angle_gamma   90.00
#
_symmetry.space_group_name_H-M   'P 1'
#
loop_
_entity.id
_entity.type
_entity.pdbx_description
1 polymer ?
#
loop_
_entity_poly.entity_id
_entity_poly.type
_entity_poly.pdbx_seq_one_letter_code
_entity_poly.pdbx_strand_id
1 'polypeptide(L)'
;ELIPSGETSSYRSNPLRLSEFALSRRVPEYVGRSKAVAKQEAERREGKLSETLEKVLGAVGDVGELKNNTQFGSCVFANKPGDGSAREQAASCQKVLGGFANICYEYATKRYRSNCINWGILPFTLADGTPFSYEDGDFVFVPGIRHAVEHGIEEIPAKVVKKDGTVEPITLYIKGLTENEKEILLEGCLMNYYAAQNK
;
A
#
# COMPACT_ATOMS: atom_id res chain seq x y z
N GLU A 1 -0.99 4.23 -16.47
CA GLU A 1 -0.45 2.89 -16.69
C GLU A 1 0.37 2.42 -15.48
N LEU A 2 -0.06 1.36 -14.83
CA LEU A 2 0.64 0.80 -13.68
C LEU A 2 1.84 -0.07 -14.10
N ILE A 3 1.68 -0.82 -15.21
CA ILE A 3 2.74 -1.61 -15.85
C ILE A 3 2.60 -1.48 -17.38
N PRO A 4 3.69 -1.21 -18.12
CA PRO A 4 3.70 -1.18 -19.60
C PRO A 4 3.78 -2.61 -20.17
N SER A 5 2.66 -3.33 -20.15
CA SER A 5 2.58 -4.78 -20.43
C SER A 5 3.08 -5.21 -21.82
N GLY A 6 2.97 -4.35 -22.83
CA GLY A 6 3.45 -4.68 -24.17
C GLY A 6 4.97 -4.78 -24.27
N GLU A 7 5.67 -3.82 -23.70
CA GLU A 7 7.14 -3.72 -23.77
C GLU A 7 7.85 -4.70 -22.81
N THR A 8 7.14 -5.15 -21.78
CA THR A 8 7.71 -5.97 -20.70
C THR A 8 7.27 -7.43 -20.78
N SER A 9 6.70 -7.85 -21.91
CA SER A 9 6.19 -9.21 -22.09
C SER A 9 7.21 -10.31 -21.83
N SER A 10 8.48 -10.07 -22.13
CA SER A 10 9.60 -11.00 -21.89
C SER A 10 9.92 -11.20 -20.39
N TYR A 11 9.47 -10.32 -19.51
CA TYR A 11 9.76 -10.37 -18.07
C TYR A 11 8.60 -10.88 -17.22
N ARG A 12 7.50 -11.33 -17.83
CA ARG A 12 6.28 -11.75 -17.11
C ARG A 12 6.51 -12.82 -16.03
N SER A 13 7.47 -13.70 -16.26
CA SER A 13 7.82 -14.78 -15.31
C SER A 13 8.81 -14.37 -14.23
N ASN A 14 9.27 -13.13 -14.24
CA ASN A 14 10.21 -12.59 -13.26
C ASN A 14 9.67 -11.32 -12.62
N PRO A 15 8.89 -11.42 -11.52
CA PRO A 15 8.28 -10.27 -10.86
C PRO A 15 9.28 -9.22 -10.41
N LEU A 16 10.47 -9.63 -9.95
CA LEU A 16 11.53 -8.71 -9.54
C LEU A 16 11.99 -7.83 -10.70
N ARG A 17 12.21 -8.42 -11.86
CA ARG A 17 12.67 -7.71 -13.04
C ARG A 17 11.53 -6.89 -13.67
N LEU A 18 10.32 -7.43 -13.67
CA LEU A 18 9.14 -6.73 -14.16
C LEU A 18 8.84 -5.48 -13.31
N SER A 19 9.04 -5.55 -12.00
CA SER A 19 8.78 -4.44 -11.08
C SER A 19 9.60 -3.18 -11.36
N GLU A 20 10.76 -3.32 -12.01
CA GLU A 20 11.60 -2.17 -12.43
C GLU A 20 10.87 -1.25 -13.42
N PHE A 21 9.82 -1.73 -14.06
CA PHE A 21 9.02 -0.95 -15.02
C PHE A 21 7.71 -0.43 -14.41
N ALA A 22 7.46 -0.64 -13.13
CA ALA A 22 6.25 -0.14 -12.48
C ALA A 22 6.15 1.38 -12.58
N LEU A 23 5.04 1.87 -13.10
CA LEU A 23 4.76 3.30 -13.33
C LEU A 23 5.80 4.04 -14.19
N SER A 24 6.69 3.34 -14.90
CA SER A 24 7.83 3.92 -15.60
C SER A 24 7.46 5.00 -16.61
N ARG A 25 6.28 4.93 -17.21
CA ARG A 25 5.79 5.94 -18.18
C ARG A 25 5.12 7.16 -17.53
N ARG A 26 4.72 7.07 -16.27
CA ARG A 26 3.98 8.13 -15.56
C ARG A 26 4.79 8.76 -14.44
N VAL A 27 5.46 7.94 -13.66
CA VAL A 27 6.23 8.36 -12.50
C VAL A 27 7.51 7.52 -12.44
N PRO A 28 8.51 7.84 -13.29
CA PRO A 28 9.74 7.04 -13.41
C PRO A 28 10.51 6.92 -12.07
N GLU A 29 10.36 7.88 -11.17
CA GLU A 29 11.01 7.89 -9.86
C GLU A 29 10.35 6.93 -8.85
N TYR A 30 9.15 6.41 -9.15
CA TYR A 30 8.38 5.57 -8.22
C TYR A 30 9.18 4.35 -7.75
N VAL A 31 9.82 3.63 -8.65
CA VAL A 31 10.58 2.41 -8.32
C VAL A 31 11.69 2.71 -7.31
N GLY A 32 12.48 3.72 -7.56
CA GLY A 32 13.56 4.14 -6.65
C GLY A 32 13.04 4.55 -5.26
N ARG A 33 11.98 5.34 -5.24
CA ARG A 33 11.35 5.78 -3.98
C ARG A 33 10.74 4.61 -3.21
N SER A 34 10.03 3.70 -3.89
CA SER A 34 9.44 2.53 -3.24
C SER A 34 10.51 1.60 -2.65
N LYS A 35 11.60 1.38 -3.36
CA LYS A 35 12.75 0.61 -2.84
C LYS A 35 13.38 1.26 -1.61
N ALA A 36 13.49 2.58 -1.58
CA ALA A 36 13.99 3.30 -0.41
C ALA A 36 13.08 3.11 0.82
N VAL A 37 11.77 3.14 0.61
CA VAL A 37 10.78 2.83 1.66
C VAL A 37 10.93 1.38 2.15
N ALA A 38 11.05 0.43 1.24
CA ALA A 38 11.24 -0.98 1.58
C ALA A 38 12.52 -1.23 2.40
N LYS A 39 13.60 -0.51 2.08
CA LYS A 39 14.84 -0.55 2.86
C LYS A 39 14.64 -0.03 4.29
N GLN A 40 13.94 1.08 4.45
CA GLN A 40 13.64 1.63 5.78
C GLN A 40 12.76 0.68 6.61
N GLU A 41 11.81 -0.01 5.99
CA GLU A 41 11.02 -1.05 6.68
C GLU A 41 11.88 -2.23 7.12
N ALA A 42 12.82 -2.69 6.30
CA ALA A 42 13.76 -3.75 6.68
C ALA A 42 14.63 -3.31 7.87
N GLU A 43 15.16 -2.10 7.86
CA GLU A 43 15.93 -1.52 8.97
C GLU A 43 15.08 -1.40 10.24
N ARG A 44 13.82 -0.97 10.13
CA ARG A 44 12.89 -0.91 11.27
C ARG A 44 12.69 -2.29 11.91
N ARG A 45 12.52 -3.34 11.10
CA ARG A 45 12.40 -4.73 11.60
C ARG A 45 13.63 -5.21 12.36
N GLU A 46 14.80 -4.69 12.01
CA GLU A 46 16.06 -4.94 12.72
C GLU A 46 16.25 -4.04 13.97
N GLY A 47 15.25 -3.22 14.29
CA GLY A 47 15.28 -2.32 15.43
C GLY A 47 15.92 -0.95 15.16
N LYS A 48 16.28 -0.66 13.90
CA LYS A 48 16.85 0.63 13.49
C LYS A 48 15.75 1.51 12.90
N LEU A 49 15.66 2.74 13.35
CA LEU A 49 14.68 3.69 12.86
C LEU A 49 15.41 4.86 12.17
N SER A 50 15.00 5.18 10.94
CA SER A 50 15.53 6.36 10.24
C SER A 50 15.06 7.63 10.95
N GLU A 51 15.81 8.72 10.84
CA GLU A 51 15.44 10.02 11.39
C GLU A 51 14.05 10.48 10.88
N THR A 52 13.78 10.25 9.59
CA THR A 52 12.48 10.58 8.99
C THR A 52 11.34 9.81 9.64
N LEU A 53 11.48 8.50 9.80
CA LEU A 53 10.44 7.66 10.43
C LEU A 53 10.28 8.01 11.92
N GLU A 54 11.35 8.31 12.62
CA GLU A 54 11.28 8.75 14.02
C GLU A 54 10.46 10.03 14.16
N LYS A 55 10.68 11.02 13.30
CA LYS A 55 9.88 12.24 13.27
C LYS A 55 8.42 12.00 12.93
N VAL A 56 8.14 11.16 11.94
CA VAL A 56 6.77 10.82 11.52
C VAL A 56 6.01 10.12 12.63
N LEU A 57 6.61 9.10 13.24
CA LEU A 57 5.98 8.38 14.34
C LEU A 57 5.78 9.27 15.57
N GLY A 58 6.76 10.12 15.88
CA GLY A 58 6.66 11.10 16.97
C GLY A 58 5.55 12.14 16.78
N ALA A 59 5.19 12.44 15.53
CA ALA A 59 4.08 13.34 15.23
C ALA A 59 2.69 12.72 15.48
N VAL A 60 2.57 11.39 15.52
CA VAL A 60 1.30 10.67 15.66
C VAL A 60 1.17 9.86 16.94
N GLY A 61 2.25 9.68 17.71
CA GLY A 61 2.19 8.93 18.97
C GLY A 61 3.55 8.71 19.62
N ASP A 62 3.63 7.73 20.50
CA ASP A 62 4.87 7.33 21.14
C ASP A 62 5.74 6.50 20.19
N VAL A 63 6.96 6.97 19.93
CA VAL A 63 7.88 6.32 18.99
C VAL A 63 8.28 4.92 19.45
N GLY A 64 8.52 4.73 20.74
CA GLY A 64 8.93 3.44 21.30
C GLY A 64 7.87 2.35 21.11
N GLU A 65 6.61 2.71 21.29
CA GLU A 65 5.47 1.82 21.09
C GLU A 65 5.20 1.58 19.60
N LEU A 66 5.09 2.65 18.81
CA LEU A 66 4.75 2.57 17.40
C LEU A 66 5.82 1.87 16.56
N LYS A 67 7.09 2.02 16.90
CA LYS A 67 8.21 1.36 16.22
C LYS A 67 8.02 -0.15 16.07
N ASN A 68 7.48 -0.80 17.08
CA ASN A 68 7.29 -2.25 17.12
C ASN A 68 5.94 -2.71 16.56
N ASN A 69 4.94 -1.83 16.56
CA ASN A 69 3.56 -2.14 16.24
C ASN A 69 3.09 -1.57 14.89
N THR A 70 3.97 -0.94 14.13
CA THR A 70 3.64 -0.28 12.86
C THR A 70 4.47 -0.87 11.74
N GLN A 71 3.84 -1.19 10.62
CA GLN A 71 4.51 -1.52 9.36
C GLN A 71 4.62 -0.27 8.48
N PHE A 72 5.66 -0.24 7.66
CA PHE A 72 5.96 0.86 6.78
C PHE A 72 6.10 0.39 5.33
N GLY A 73 5.35 0.98 4.43
CA GLY A 73 5.36 0.61 3.01
C GLY A 73 5.00 1.77 2.11
N SER A 74 5.28 1.64 0.82
CA SER A 74 4.88 2.63 -0.17
C SER A 74 3.39 2.55 -0.48
N CYS A 75 2.82 3.68 -0.89
CA CYS A 75 1.43 3.82 -1.29
C CYS A 75 1.35 4.51 -2.64
N VAL A 76 0.41 4.09 -3.48
CA VAL A 76 0.09 4.75 -4.74
C VAL A 76 -1.26 5.45 -4.61
N PHE A 77 -1.29 6.73 -4.97
CA PHE A 77 -2.54 7.46 -5.17
C PHE A 77 -2.84 7.59 -6.66
N ALA A 78 -4.09 7.34 -7.03
CA ALA A 78 -4.60 7.57 -8.38
C ALA A 78 -6.11 7.81 -8.34
N ASN A 79 -6.67 8.50 -9.33
CA ASN A 79 -8.11 8.76 -9.37
C ASN A 79 -8.92 7.47 -9.57
N LYS A 80 -8.57 6.69 -10.60
CA LYS A 80 -9.27 5.47 -11.00
C LYS A 80 -8.30 4.45 -11.60
N PRO A 81 -7.49 3.76 -10.79
CA PRO A 81 -6.49 2.81 -11.28
C PRO A 81 -7.09 1.46 -11.66
N GLY A 82 -6.40 0.72 -12.54
CA GLY A 82 -6.66 -0.68 -12.82
C GLY A 82 -7.50 -0.97 -14.06
N ASP A 83 -7.55 -0.06 -15.03
CA ASP A 83 -8.20 -0.22 -16.32
C ASP A 83 -7.38 -1.02 -17.35
N GLY A 84 -6.06 -1.11 -17.14
CA GLY A 84 -5.15 -1.85 -18.01
C GLY A 84 -5.41 -3.36 -18.05
N SER A 85 -4.76 -4.06 -18.99
CA SER A 85 -4.87 -5.52 -19.13
C SER A 85 -4.03 -6.30 -18.13
N ALA A 86 -2.88 -5.78 -17.71
CA ALA A 86 -1.91 -6.42 -16.81
C ALA A 86 -2.18 -6.10 -15.33
N ARG A 87 -3.37 -6.41 -14.85
CA ARG A 87 -3.84 -6.03 -13.49
C ARG A 87 -3.15 -6.79 -12.38
N GLU A 88 -2.95 -8.09 -12.59
CA GLU A 88 -2.25 -8.95 -11.64
C GLU A 88 -0.78 -8.53 -11.52
N GLN A 89 -0.10 -8.32 -12.67
CA GLN A 89 1.29 -7.86 -12.67
C GLN A 89 1.43 -6.47 -12.04
N ALA A 90 0.46 -5.59 -12.22
CA ALA A 90 0.45 -4.28 -11.59
C ALA A 90 0.46 -4.40 -10.05
N ALA A 91 -0.34 -5.29 -9.48
CA ALA A 91 -0.38 -5.54 -8.05
C ALA A 91 0.88 -6.27 -7.54
N SER A 92 1.30 -7.34 -8.21
CA SER A 92 2.47 -8.10 -7.80
C SER A 92 3.76 -7.28 -7.84
N CYS A 93 3.95 -6.47 -8.87
CA CYS A 93 5.10 -5.57 -8.97
C CYS A 93 5.12 -4.52 -7.87
N GLN A 94 3.98 -3.93 -7.55
CA GLN A 94 3.86 -2.99 -6.46
C GLN A 94 4.23 -3.65 -5.11
N LYS A 95 3.76 -4.87 -4.87
CA LYS A 95 4.08 -5.62 -3.65
C LYS A 95 5.57 -5.94 -3.54
N VAL A 96 6.17 -6.41 -4.61
CA VAL A 96 7.61 -6.72 -4.68
C VAL A 96 8.47 -5.50 -4.36
N LEU A 97 8.03 -4.30 -4.74
CA LEU A 97 8.71 -3.04 -4.44
C LEU A 97 8.47 -2.54 -3.00
N GLY A 98 7.66 -3.24 -2.20
CA GLY A 98 7.33 -2.83 -0.84
C GLY A 98 6.07 -2.00 -0.72
N GLY A 99 5.17 -2.05 -1.69
CA GLY A 99 3.86 -1.41 -1.64
C GLY A 99 2.91 -2.11 -0.68
N PHE A 100 2.22 -1.34 0.18
CA PHE A 100 1.26 -1.86 1.16
C PHE A 100 -0.16 -1.38 0.94
N ALA A 101 -0.36 -0.27 0.22
CA ALA A 101 -1.67 0.31 0.04
C ALA A 101 -1.80 1.04 -1.30
N ASN A 102 -3.03 1.16 -1.74
CA ASN A 102 -3.47 2.11 -2.75
C ASN A 102 -4.55 3.02 -2.15
N ILE A 103 -4.58 4.26 -2.58
CA ILE A 103 -5.64 5.22 -2.26
C ILE A 103 -6.18 5.74 -3.59
N CYS A 104 -7.49 5.64 -3.80
CA CYS A 104 -8.15 6.13 -5.00
C CYS A 104 -9.59 6.55 -4.70
N TYR A 105 -10.24 7.24 -5.63
CA TYR A 105 -11.68 7.50 -5.51
C TYR A 105 -12.50 6.28 -5.90
N GLU A 106 -12.07 5.57 -6.94
CA GLU A 106 -12.72 4.38 -7.45
C GLU A 106 -11.70 3.44 -8.10
N TYR A 107 -11.86 2.14 -7.93
CA TYR A 107 -11.10 1.14 -8.69
C TYR A 107 -11.75 0.95 -10.06
N ALA A 108 -10.99 1.05 -11.14
CA ALA A 108 -11.50 0.92 -12.50
C ALA A 108 -12.13 -0.45 -12.76
N THR A 109 -11.64 -1.48 -12.09
CA THR A 109 -12.19 -2.85 -12.18
C THR A 109 -12.17 -3.56 -10.83
N LYS A 110 -13.19 -4.38 -10.58
CA LYS A 110 -13.21 -5.28 -9.42
C LYS A 110 -12.01 -6.24 -9.42
N ARG A 111 -11.58 -6.66 -10.61
CA ARG A 111 -10.44 -7.57 -10.77
C ARG A 111 -9.13 -6.98 -10.25
N TYR A 112 -8.84 -5.73 -10.58
CA TYR A 112 -7.65 -5.08 -10.05
C TYR A 112 -7.68 -4.91 -8.53
N ARG A 113 -8.84 -4.52 -7.98
CA ARG A 113 -9.04 -4.47 -6.53
C ARG A 113 -8.78 -5.82 -5.87
N SER A 114 -9.34 -6.89 -6.43
CA SER A 114 -9.12 -8.26 -5.93
C SER A 114 -7.65 -8.68 -6.04
N ASN A 115 -6.97 -8.31 -7.10
CA ASN A 115 -5.53 -8.57 -7.24
C ASN A 115 -4.71 -7.85 -6.17
N CYS A 116 -5.05 -6.61 -5.85
CA CYS A 116 -4.41 -5.89 -4.73
C CYS A 116 -4.59 -6.65 -3.42
N ILE A 117 -5.80 -7.08 -3.10
CA ILE A 117 -6.10 -7.86 -1.88
C ILE A 117 -5.29 -9.16 -1.86
N ASN A 118 -5.26 -9.90 -2.96
CA ASN A 118 -4.52 -11.16 -3.06
C ASN A 118 -3.01 -11.00 -2.82
N TRP A 119 -2.47 -9.84 -3.14
CA TRP A 119 -1.08 -9.49 -2.84
C TRP A 119 -0.88 -8.77 -1.51
N GLY A 120 -1.94 -8.64 -0.70
CA GLY A 120 -1.88 -7.99 0.61
C GLY A 120 -1.67 -6.47 0.52
N ILE A 121 -2.18 -5.86 -0.54
CA ILE A 121 -2.20 -4.41 -0.71
C ILE A 121 -3.57 -3.90 -0.28
N LEU A 122 -3.61 -3.02 0.70
CA LEU A 122 -4.84 -2.43 1.25
C LEU A 122 -5.51 -1.54 0.19
N PRO A 123 -6.76 -1.85 -0.22
CA PRO A 123 -7.43 -1.13 -1.29
C PRO A 123 -8.29 0.02 -0.75
N PHE A 124 -7.64 1.08 -0.27
CA PHE A 124 -8.38 2.24 0.25
C PHE A 124 -9.08 3.03 -0.84
N THR A 125 -10.25 3.57 -0.48
CA THR A 125 -10.95 4.58 -1.26
C THR A 125 -11.19 5.84 -0.45
N LEU A 126 -11.42 6.95 -1.16
CA LEU A 126 -11.85 8.24 -0.62
C LEU A 126 -13.32 8.47 -0.96
N ALA A 127 -14.01 9.24 -0.13
CA ALA A 127 -15.33 9.74 -0.49
C ALA A 127 -15.22 10.71 -1.68
N ASP A 128 -16.25 10.70 -2.54
CA ASP A 128 -16.31 11.59 -3.69
C ASP A 128 -16.14 13.05 -3.27
N GLY A 129 -15.31 13.77 -4.02
CA GLY A 129 -15.04 15.19 -3.76
C GLY A 129 -14.05 15.45 -2.62
N THR A 130 -13.56 14.44 -1.92
CA THR A 130 -12.51 14.63 -0.90
C THR A 130 -11.23 15.12 -1.58
N PRO A 131 -10.67 16.27 -1.20
CA PRO A 131 -9.40 16.73 -1.75
C PRO A 131 -8.26 15.77 -1.36
N PHE A 132 -7.40 15.45 -2.31
CA PHE A 132 -6.16 14.76 -2.05
C PHE A 132 -5.03 15.56 -2.69
N SER A 133 -4.52 16.54 -1.95
CA SER A 133 -3.48 17.48 -2.38
C SER A 133 -2.12 17.20 -1.74
N TYR A 134 -1.90 15.98 -1.30
CA TYR A 134 -0.66 15.54 -0.66
C TYR A 134 0.39 15.23 -1.72
N GLU A 135 1.64 15.31 -1.32
CA GLU A 135 2.80 15.18 -2.20
C GLU A 135 3.63 13.95 -1.88
N ASP A 136 4.50 13.59 -2.80
CA ASP A 136 5.51 12.57 -2.55
C ASP A 136 6.39 12.95 -1.35
N GLY A 137 6.53 12.03 -0.42
CA GLY A 137 7.22 12.24 0.84
C GLY A 137 6.32 12.63 2.01
N ASP A 138 5.04 12.88 1.79
CA ASP A 138 4.03 12.89 2.86
C ASP A 138 3.70 11.44 3.25
N PHE A 139 3.30 11.24 4.52
CA PHE A 139 3.01 9.92 5.07
C PHE A 139 1.55 9.81 5.46
N VAL A 140 0.96 8.66 5.21
CA VAL A 140 -0.40 8.36 5.69
C VAL A 140 -0.29 7.32 6.81
N PHE A 141 -0.66 7.73 8.01
CA PHE A 141 -0.69 6.87 9.18
C PHE A 141 -2.10 6.35 9.41
N VAL A 142 -2.24 5.03 9.42
CA VAL A 142 -3.54 4.34 9.58
C VAL A 142 -3.51 3.49 10.84
N PRO A 143 -3.86 4.05 12.00
CA PRO A 143 -3.86 3.33 13.26
C PRO A 143 -4.95 2.27 13.30
N GLY A 144 -4.66 1.12 13.89
CA GLY A 144 -5.63 0.05 14.13
C GLY A 144 -6.16 -0.61 12.85
N ILE A 145 -5.44 -0.54 11.73
CA ILE A 145 -5.91 -1.10 10.44
C ILE A 145 -6.16 -2.60 10.52
N ARG A 146 -5.33 -3.36 11.24
CA ARG A 146 -5.52 -4.80 11.41
C ARG A 146 -6.84 -5.11 12.10
N HIS A 147 -7.14 -4.40 13.19
CA HIS A 147 -8.41 -4.51 13.91
C HIS A 147 -9.60 -4.12 13.01
N ALA A 148 -9.50 -3.05 12.24
CA ALA A 148 -10.55 -2.61 11.33
C ALA A 148 -10.86 -3.67 10.25
N VAL A 149 -9.84 -4.27 9.65
CA VAL A 149 -10.01 -5.35 8.66
C VAL A 149 -10.66 -6.56 9.30
N GLU A 150 -10.17 -7.01 10.47
CA GLU A 150 -10.69 -8.17 11.19
C GLU A 150 -12.18 -8.03 11.52
N HIS A 151 -12.62 -6.85 11.95
CA HIS A 151 -13.99 -6.58 12.36
C HIS A 151 -14.88 -5.99 11.26
N GLY A 152 -14.38 -5.88 10.04
CA GLY A 152 -15.15 -5.35 8.90
C GLY A 152 -15.54 -3.89 9.05
N ILE A 153 -14.73 -3.10 9.76
CA ILE A 153 -14.91 -1.65 9.87
C ILE A 153 -14.52 -1.01 8.55
N GLU A 154 -15.47 -0.36 7.89
CA GLU A 154 -15.29 0.18 6.56
C GLU A 154 -14.77 1.63 6.55
N GLU A 155 -15.16 2.43 7.52
CA GLU A 155 -14.72 3.81 7.69
C GLU A 155 -13.51 3.86 8.62
N ILE A 156 -12.37 4.30 8.10
CA ILE A 156 -11.08 4.19 8.76
C ILE A 156 -10.46 5.57 8.93
N PRO A 157 -10.48 6.12 10.15
CA PRO A 157 -9.78 7.36 10.45
C PRO A 157 -8.27 7.18 10.28
N ALA A 158 -7.65 8.13 9.60
CA ALA A 158 -6.21 8.15 9.37
C ALA A 158 -5.67 9.58 9.55
N LYS A 159 -4.36 9.71 9.51
CA LYS A 159 -3.66 10.99 9.59
C LYS A 159 -2.63 11.10 8.49
N VAL A 160 -2.54 12.25 7.87
CA VAL A 160 -1.44 12.58 6.97
C VAL A 160 -0.41 13.40 7.72
N VAL A 161 0.83 12.91 7.73
CA VAL A 161 1.97 13.63 8.27
C VAL A 161 2.73 14.23 7.10
N LYS A 162 2.68 15.54 6.95
CA LYS A 162 3.31 16.26 5.85
C LYS A 162 4.81 16.42 6.09
N LYS A 163 5.55 16.72 5.04
CA LYS A 163 7.01 16.96 5.09
C LYS A 163 7.42 18.03 6.11
N ASP A 164 6.56 19.05 6.29
CA ASP A 164 6.80 20.13 7.26
C ASP A 164 6.47 19.74 8.71
N GLY A 165 6.04 18.50 8.96
CA GLY A 165 5.62 18.01 10.26
C GLY A 165 4.15 18.27 10.62
N THR A 166 3.40 18.97 9.77
CA THR A 166 1.96 19.21 9.98
C THR A 166 1.20 17.89 9.88
N VAL A 167 0.25 17.67 10.78
CA VAL A 167 -0.62 16.50 10.81
C VAL A 167 -2.05 16.92 10.47
N GLU A 168 -2.63 16.27 9.48
CA GLU A 168 -4.02 16.49 9.04
C GLU A 168 -4.83 15.20 9.12
N PRO A 169 -6.10 15.25 9.58
CA PRO A 169 -6.99 14.10 9.55
C PRO A 169 -7.43 13.80 8.13
N ILE A 170 -7.59 12.50 7.82
CA ILE A 170 -8.19 12.01 6.58
C ILE A 170 -9.04 10.78 6.92
N THR A 171 -10.14 10.59 6.21
CA THR A 171 -10.95 9.38 6.33
C THR A 171 -10.76 8.52 5.09
N LEU A 172 -10.30 7.28 5.30
CA LEU A 172 -10.17 6.26 4.27
C LEU A 172 -11.29 5.23 4.42
N TYR A 173 -11.58 4.52 3.33
CA TYR A 173 -12.60 3.48 3.31
C TYR A 173 -12.04 2.19 2.72
N ILE A 174 -12.41 1.05 3.31
CA ILE A 174 -12.30 -0.27 2.68
C ILE A 174 -13.69 -0.90 2.72
N LYS A 175 -14.42 -0.82 1.61
CA LYS A 175 -15.81 -1.26 1.55
C LYS A 175 -15.95 -2.67 0.97
N GLY A 176 -16.90 -3.44 1.50
CA GLY A 176 -17.35 -4.69 0.90
C GLY A 176 -16.32 -5.81 0.89
N LEU A 177 -15.45 -5.91 1.90
CA LEU A 177 -14.57 -7.07 2.07
C LEU A 177 -15.40 -8.31 2.41
N THR A 178 -15.18 -9.40 1.67
CA THR A 178 -15.67 -10.73 2.07
C THR A 178 -14.85 -11.29 3.22
N GLU A 179 -15.36 -12.32 3.92
CA GLU A 179 -14.60 -12.96 5.00
C GLU A 179 -13.24 -13.49 4.52
N ASN A 180 -13.21 -14.14 3.34
CA ASN A 180 -11.95 -14.60 2.76
C ASN A 180 -10.98 -13.46 2.45
N GLU A 181 -11.46 -12.34 1.93
CA GLU A 181 -10.62 -11.17 1.64
C GLU A 181 -10.01 -10.58 2.92
N LYS A 182 -10.77 -10.53 4.01
CA LYS A 182 -10.26 -10.13 5.33
C LYS A 182 -9.12 -11.03 5.79
N GLU A 183 -9.34 -12.36 5.75
CA GLU A 183 -8.33 -13.33 6.12
C GLU A 183 -7.06 -13.23 5.26
N ILE A 184 -7.21 -13.06 3.94
CA ILE A 184 -6.07 -12.87 3.02
C ILE A 184 -5.24 -11.65 3.41
N LEU A 185 -5.89 -10.52 3.70
CA LEU A 185 -5.21 -9.29 4.13
C LEU A 185 -4.52 -9.48 5.48
N LEU A 186 -5.16 -10.17 6.43
CA LEU A 186 -4.59 -10.45 7.76
C LEU A 186 -3.38 -11.38 7.70
N GLU A 187 -3.39 -12.37 6.82
CA GLU A 187 -2.26 -13.27 6.56
C GLU A 187 -1.15 -12.62 5.69
N GLY A 188 -1.45 -11.46 5.10
CA GLY A 188 -0.50 -10.68 4.32
C GLY A 188 -0.52 -10.92 2.80
N CYS A 189 -1.01 -12.07 2.35
CA CYS A 189 -1.27 -12.37 0.93
C CYS A 189 -2.00 -13.71 0.78
N LEU A 190 -2.51 -13.96 -0.43
CA LEU A 190 -3.23 -15.19 -0.77
C LEU A 190 -2.39 -16.46 -0.56
N MET A 191 -1.10 -16.42 -0.86
CA MET A 191 -0.20 -17.59 -0.66
C MET A 191 -0.06 -17.93 0.81
N ASN A 192 0.09 -16.95 1.68
CA ASN A 192 0.17 -17.16 3.12
C ASN A 192 -1.15 -17.71 3.69
N TYR A 193 -2.27 -17.19 3.20
CA TYR A 193 -3.60 -17.68 3.56
C TYR A 193 -3.74 -19.18 3.31
N TYR A 194 -3.39 -19.66 2.11
CA TYR A 194 -3.42 -21.09 1.81
C TYR A 194 -2.38 -21.90 2.61
N ALA A 195 -1.21 -21.34 2.86
CA ALA A 195 -0.20 -22.00 3.69
C ALA A 195 -0.66 -22.17 5.16
N ALA A 196 -1.45 -21.22 5.68
CA ALA A 196 -2.02 -21.31 7.02
C ALA A 196 -3.12 -22.37 7.13
N GLN A 197 -3.93 -22.56 6.08
CA GLN A 197 -5.00 -23.58 6.05
C GLN A 197 -4.46 -25.02 5.93
N ASN A 198 -3.25 -25.22 5.46
CA ASN A 198 -2.63 -26.53 5.26
C ASN A 198 -1.75 -26.99 6.44
N LYS A 199 -1.79 -26.26 7.55
CA LYS A 199 -1.14 -26.62 8.82
C LYS A 199 -2.14 -27.24 9.78
#